data_f404c4f073193dcde7cc961c597b23ab
#
_entry.id   f404c4f073193dcde7cc961c597b23ab
#
_cell.length_a   1.000
_cell.length_b   1.000
_cell.length_c   1.000
_cell.angle_alpha   90.00
_cell.angle_beta   90.00
_cell.angle_gamma   90.00
#
_symmetry.space_group_name_H-M   'P 1'
#
loop_
_entity.id
_entity.type
_entity.pdbx_description
1 polymer ?
#
loop_
_entity_poly.entity_id
_entity_poly.type
_entity_poly.pdbx_seq_one_letter_code
_entity_poly.pdbx_strand_id
1 'polypeptide(L)'
;IQLRVKDADAKDLTDMARDIAQIIEDNNKSDSVAFVIDDRVDVVWQARSKGIKVDGVHIGQTDMEPREARALLGEDAIVGLSAETESLVKLINELPDGCIDYIGAAPLHVSVTKPEASVGGNDGSGRTLDEEQINTICSASGFPVVVGGGVTADDMEMLAHSKAAGWFVVSAIAGADDPEAATRNMV
;
A
#
# COMPACT_ATOMS: atom_id res chain seq x y z
N ILE A 1 -1.29 4.30 7.20
CA ILE A 1 -0.70 3.08 7.79
C ILE A 1 -1.27 1.87 7.08
N GLN A 2 -0.46 0.83 6.80
CA GLN A 2 -0.91 -0.44 6.24
C GLN A 2 -0.49 -1.59 7.15
N LEU A 3 -1.46 -2.39 7.62
CA LEU A 3 -1.21 -3.64 8.36
C LEU A 3 -1.04 -4.78 7.37
N ARG A 4 0.13 -5.42 7.38
CA ARG A 4 0.47 -6.53 6.49
C ARG A 4 1.17 -7.65 7.26
N VAL A 5 0.45 -8.74 7.54
CA VAL A 5 0.98 -9.97 8.14
C VAL A 5 0.37 -11.16 7.40
N LYS A 6 1.09 -11.71 6.43
CA LYS A 6 0.55 -12.71 5.48
C LYS A 6 0.11 -14.02 6.13
N ASP A 7 0.81 -14.45 7.17
CA ASP A 7 0.58 -15.75 7.81
C ASP A 7 -0.34 -15.69 9.03
N ALA A 8 -0.89 -14.49 9.34
CA ALA A 8 -1.80 -14.32 10.46
C ALA A 8 -3.22 -14.75 10.10
N ASP A 9 -3.92 -15.39 11.03
CA ASP A 9 -5.32 -15.67 10.86
C ASP A 9 -6.21 -14.42 11.01
N ALA A 10 -7.49 -14.53 10.65
CA ALA A 10 -8.40 -13.39 10.67
C ALA A 10 -8.62 -12.81 12.07
N LYS A 11 -8.53 -13.65 13.11
CA LYS A 11 -8.68 -13.21 14.49
C LYS A 11 -7.49 -12.36 14.92
N ASP A 12 -6.29 -12.85 14.68
CA ASP A 12 -5.06 -12.16 15.03
C ASP A 12 -4.93 -10.83 14.28
N LEU A 13 -5.23 -10.81 12.97
CA LEU A 13 -5.27 -9.56 12.20
C LEU A 13 -6.32 -8.57 12.74
N THR A 14 -7.49 -9.06 13.15
CA THR A 14 -8.52 -8.17 13.75
C THR A 14 -8.07 -7.61 15.09
N ASP A 15 -7.39 -8.41 15.91
CA ASP A 15 -6.87 -7.96 17.21
C ASP A 15 -5.73 -6.94 17.00
N MET A 16 -4.79 -7.18 16.09
CA MET A 16 -3.75 -6.20 15.70
C MET A 16 -4.38 -4.92 15.13
N ALA A 17 -5.41 -5.02 14.31
CA ALA A 17 -6.09 -3.86 13.75
C ALA A 17 -6.73 -3.00 14.86
N ARG A 18 -7.31 -3.62 15.89
CA ARG A 18 -7.86 -2.92 17.05
C ARG A 18 -6.76 -2.16 17.81
N ASP A 19 -5.62 -2.80 18.04
CA ASP A 19 -4.51 -2.16 18.76
C ASP A 19 -3.96 -0.96 18.00
N ILE A 20 -3.78 -1.09 16.68
CA ILE A 20 -3.35 0.01 15.81
C ILE A 20 -4.39 1.15 15.79
N ALA A 21 -5.67 0.82 15.66
CA ALA A 21 -6.74 1.81 15.68
C ALA A 21 -6.77 2.59 17.00
N GLN A 22 -6.56 1.89 18.13
CA GLN A 22 -6.47 2.54 19.45
C GLN A 22 -5.28 3.48 19.55
N ILE A 23 -4.11 3.08 19.04
CA ILE A 23 -2.93 3.96 19.00
C ILE A 23 -3.20 5.22 18.16
N ILE A 24 -3.86 5.09 17.02
CA ILE A 24 -4.23 6.22 16.17
C ILE A 24 -5.18 7.17 16.91
N GLU A 25 -6.18 6.63 17.62
CA GLU A 25 -7.15 7.39 18.40
C GLU A 25 -6.48 8.10 19.60
N ASP A 26 -5.66 7.41 20.37
CA ASP A 26 -4.96 7.96 21.53
C ASP A 26 -4.04 9.13 21.16
N ASN A 27 -3.58 9.16 19.92
CA ASN A 27 -2.78 10.27 19.38
C ASN A 27 -3.61 11.34 18.67
N ASN A 28 -4.94 11.29 18.71
CA ASN A 28 -5.86 12.19 18.02
C ASN A 28 -5.58 12.30 16.51
N LYS A 29 -5.28 11.16 15.87
CA LYS A 29 -4.94 11.06 14.44
C LYS A 29 -6.01 10.37 13.61
N SER A 30 -7.18 10.06 14.17
CA SER A 30 -8.24 9.31 13.48
C SER A 30 -8.72 9.97 12.19
N ASP A 31 -8.73 11.31 12.14
CA ASP A 31 -9.18 12.07 10.96
C ASP A 31 -8.03 12.38 9.97
N SER A 32 -6.77 12.16 10.35
CA SER A 32 -5.61 12.56 9.54
C SER A 32 -4.73 11.39 9.09
N VAL A 33 -4.93 10.20 9.65
CA VAL A 33 -4.18 8.99 9.31
C VAL A 33 -5.14 7.94 8.77
N ALA A 34 -5.02 7.64 7.48
CA ALA A 34 -5.71 6.50 6.88
C ALA A 34 -5.07 5.18 7.35
N PHE A 35 -5.91 4.20 7.69
CA PHE A 35 -5.49 2.87 8.10
C PHE A 35 -6.13 1.81 7.21
N VAL A 36 -5.31 1.05 6.49
CA VAL A 36 -5.74 -0.01 5.59
C VAL A 36 -5.12 -1.36 5.99
N ILE A 37 -5.76 -2.46 5.61
CA ILE A 37 -5.24 -3.82 5.78
C ILE A 37 -4.87 -4.38 4.40
N ASP A 38 -3.74 -5.10 4.33
CA ASP A 38 -3.26 -5.73 3.10
C ASP A 38 -4.03 -7.01 2.80
N ASP A 39 -4.42 -7.23 1.55
CA ASP A 39 -5.05 -8.44 0.97
C ASP A 39 -6.41 -8.85 1.55
N ARG A 40 -6.67 -8.65 2.82
CA ARG A 40 -7.73 -9.26 3.60
C ARG A 40 -9.00 -8.41 3.72
N VAL A 41 -9.78 -8.35 2.62
CA VAL A 41 -11.07 -7.64 2.56
C VAL A 41 -12.07 -8.14 3.62
N ASP A 42 -12.06 -9.45 3.89
CA ASP A 42 -12.88 -10.10 4.93
C ASP A 42 -12.57 -9.56 6.33
N VAL A 43 -11.29 -9.35 6.65
CA VAL A 43 -10.85 -8.79 7.94
C VAL A 43 -11.24 -7.32 8.06
N VAL A 44 -11.08 -6.53 6.98
CA VAL A 44 -11.54 -5.13 6.94
C VAL A 44 -13.03 -5.04 7.22
N TRP A 45 -13.83 -5.83 6.51
CA TRP A 45 -15.28 -5.87 6.72
C TRP A 45 -15.64 -6.25 8.16
N GLN A 46 -15.00 -7.29 8.71
CA GLN A 46 -15.22 -7.72 10.08
C GLN A 46 -14.81 -6.64 11.10
N ALA A 47 -13.67 -6.00 10.93
CA ALA A 47 -13.19 -4.93 11.80
C ALA A 47 -14.17 -3.75 11.82
N ARG A 48 -14.56 -3.26 10.64
CA ARG A 48 -15.53 -2.16 10.49
C ARG A 48 -16.89 -2.50 11.10
N SER A 49 -17.39 -3.73 10.92
CA SER A 49 -18.65 -4.19 11.53
C SER A 49 -18.62 -4.20 13.06
N LYS A 50 -17.43 -4.28 13.65
CA LYS A 50 -17.20 -4.19 15.12
C LYS A 50 -16.88 -2.77 15.59
N GLY A 51 -16.96 -1.77 14.73
CA GLY A 51 -16.63 -0.38 15.04
C GLY A 51 -15.15 -0.09 15.21
N ILE A 52 -14.27 -0.99 14.77
CA ILE A 52 -12.81 -0.74 14.73
C ILE A 52 -12.53 0.17 13.54
N LYS A 53 -11.78 1.27 13.78
CA LYS A 53 -11.35 2.17 12.71
C LYS A 53 -10.39 1.44 11.78
N VAL A 54 -10.89 1.05 10.61
CA VAL A 54 -10.12 0.60 9.45
C VAL A 54 -10.73 1.29 8.25
N ASP A 55 -9.96 2.08 7.54
CA ASP A 55 -10.50 2.90 6.45
C ASP A 55 -10.64 2.11 5.15
N GLY A 56 -9.89 1.01 4.98
CA GLY A 56 -10.01 0.22 3.78
C GLY A 56 -8.98 -0.90 3.63
N VAL A 57 -8.73 -1.27 2.39
CA VAL A 57 -7.89 -2.40 2.00
C VAL A 57 -6.89 -1.99 0.91
N HIS A 58 -5.75 -2.64 0.88
CA HIS A 58 -4.87 -2.68 -0.29
C HIS A 58 -4.84 -4.10 -0.84
N ILE A 59 -5.13 -4.29 -2.11
CA ILE A 59 -5.20 -5.60 -2.76
C ILE A 59 -4.18 -5.73 -3.89
N GLY A 60 -3.72 -6.94 -4.13
CA GLY A 60 -2.88 -7.31 -5.26
C GLY A 60 -3.72 -7.87 -6.43
N GLN A 61 -3.02 -8.24 -7.52
CA GLN A 61 -3.66 -8.72 -8.76
C GLN A 61 -4.30 -10.12 -8.63
N THR A 62 -4.01 -10.85 -7.57
CA THR A 62 -4.51 -12.22 -7.32
C THR A 62 -5.50 -12.30 -6.17
N ASP A 63 -5.80 -11.16 -5.55
CA ASP A 63 -6.74 -11.06 -4.44
C ASP A 63 -8.18 -10.87 -4.92
N MET A 64 -9.06 -10.40 -4.05
CA MET A 64 -10.44 -10.10 -4.42
C MET A 64 -10.49 -9.00 -5.50
N GLU A 65 -11.36 -9.16 -6.47
CA GLU A 65 -11.61 -8.15 -7.51
C GLU A 65 -11.96 -6.78 -6.89
N PRO A 66 -11.41 -5.66 -7.41
CA PRO A 66 -11.65 -4.32 -6.84
C PRO A 66 -13.14 -3.94 -6.74
N ARG A 67 -13.95 -4.35 -7.71
CA ARG A 67 -15.41 -4.10 -7.70
C ARG A 67 -16.10 -4.85 -6.57
N GLU A 68 -15.69 -6.09 -6.32
CA GLU A 68 -16.24 -6.91 -5.24
C GLU A 68 -15.82 -6.37 -3.88
N ALA A 69 -14.55 -5.96 -3.75
CA ALA A 69 -14.04 -5.33 -2.55
C ALA A 69 -14.81 -4.02 -2.25
N ARG A 70 -15.01 -3.15 -3.26
CA ARG A 70 -15.79 -1.93 -3.14
C ARG A 70 -17.25 -2.22 -2.75
N ALA A 71 -17.88 -3.19 -3.41
CA ALA A 71 -19.27 -3.57 -3.11
C ALA A 71 -19.45 -4.09 -1.68
N LEU A 72 -18.45 -4.81 -1.16
CA LEU A 72 -18.49 -5.35 0.21
C LEU A 72 -18.20 -4.30 1.28
N LEU A 73 -17.24 -3.40 1.02
CA LEU A 73 -16.77 -2.43 2.02
C LEU A 73 -17.54 -1.11 2.01
N GLY A 74 -18.22 -0.77 0.91
CA GLY A 74 -18.95 0.49 0.74
C GLY A 74 -18.14 1.59 0.05
N GLU A 75 -18.82 2.67 -0.35
CA GLU A 75 -18.24 3.77 -1.11
C GLU A 75 -17.25 4.62 -0.30
N ASP A 76 -17.37 4.62 1.02
CA ASP A 76 -16.52 5.34 1.95
C ASP A 76 -15.21 4.62 2.30
N ALA A 77 -15.03 3.37 1.85
CA ALA A 77 -13.81 2.62 2.07
C ALA A 77 -12.69 3.07 1.12
N ILE A 78 -11.45 3.00 1.58
CA ILE A 78 -10.27 3.15 0.71
C ILE A 78 -9.96 1.80 0.08
N VAL A 79 -9.85 1.75 -1.24
CA VAL A 79 -9.41 0.56 -1.99
C VAL A 79 -8.16 0.91 -2.80
N GLY A 80 -7.02 0.37 -2.39
CA GLY A 80 -5.77 0.45 -3.13
C GLY A 80 -5.54 -0.81 -3.97
N LEU A 81 -4.88 -0.67 -5.12
CA LEU A 81 -4.56 -1.79 -6.01
C LEU A 81 -3.10 -1.74 -6.45
N SER A 82 -2.40 -2.87 -6.35
CA SER A 82 -1.01 -2.99 -6.82
C SER A 82 -0.94 -2.96 -8.35
N ALA A 83 0.00 -2.18 -8.92
CA ALA A 83 0.35 -2.24 -10.33
C ALA A 83 1.84 -1.89 -10.54
N GLU A 84 2.60 -2.85 -11.08
CA GLU A 84 4.04 -2.71 -11.27
C GLU A 84 4.41 -2.31 -12.71
N THR A 85 3.46 -2.15 -13.61
CA THR A 85 3.71 -1.86 -15.03
C THR A 85 2.71 -0.86 -15.61
N GLU A 86 3.17 -0.11 -16.59
CA GLU A 86 2.31 0.78 -17.39
C GLU A 86 1.11 0.02 -18.02
N SER A 87 1.33 -1.21 -18.46
CA SER A 87 0.26 -2.03 -19.05
C SER A 87 -0.83 -2.37 -18.05
N LEU A 88 -0.47 -2.72 -16.82
CA LEU A 88 -1.44 -2.94 -15.74
C LEU A 88 -2.18 -1.65 -15.39
N VAL A 89 -1.49 -0.52 -15.32
CA VAL A 89 -2.12 0.78 -15.06
C VAL A 89 -3.14 1.13 -16.14
N LYS A 90 -2.85 0.86 -17.40
CA LYS A 90 -3.82 1.08 -18.49
C LYS A 90 -5.07 0.22 -18.34
N LEU A 91 -4.93 -1.04 -17.92
CA LEU A 91 -6.08 -1.91 -17.63
C LEU A 91 -6.88 -1.43 -16.41
N ILE A 92 -6.19 -0.93 -15.39
CA ILE A 92 -6.81 -0.38 -14.18
C ILE A 92 -7.61 0.88 -14.51
N ASN A 93 -7.15 1.72 -15.43
CA ASN A 93 -7.89 2.90 -15.89
C ASN A 93 -9.22 2.56 -16.58
N GLU A 94 -9.42 1.30 -17.01
CA GLU A 94 -10.68 0.82 -17.60
C GLU A 94 -11.70 0.38 -16.54
N LEU A 95 -11.30 0.32 -15.26
CA LEU A 95 -12.22 0.05 -14.17
C LEU A 95 -13.29 1.16 -14.07
N PRO A 96 -14.52 0.82 -13.66
CA PRO A 96 -15.54 1.84 -13.39
C PRO A 96 -15.06 2.85 -12.34
N ASP A 97 -15.54 4.08 -12.48
CA ASP A 97 -15.27 5.16 -11.53
C ASP A 97 -15.58 4.72 -10.10
N GLY A 98 -14.70 5.06 -9.16
CA GLY A 98 -14.86 4.76 -7.75
C GLY A 98 -14.52 3.32 -7.35
N CYS A 99 -14.08 2.44 -8.27
CA CYS A 99 -13.65 1.08 -7.90
C CYS A 99 -12.43 1.07 -7.00
N ILE A 100 -11.46 1.94 -7.28
CA ILE A 100 -10.23 2.12 -6.49
C ILE A 100 -9.97 3.60 -6.22
N ASP A 101 -9.10 3.86 -5.24
CA ASP A 101 -8.71 5.22 -4.83
C ASP A 101 -7.25 5.53 -5.13
N TYR A 102 -6.38 4.52 -5.17
CA TYR A 102 -4.96 4.71 -5.46
C TYR A 102 -4.30 3.44 -6.01
N ILE A 103 -3.16 3.62 -6.63
CA ILE A 103 -2.29 2.54 -7.11
C ILE A 103 -1.03 2.46 -6.26
N GLY A 104 -0.63 1.25 -5.86
CA GLY A 104 0.66 0.94 -5.27
C GLY A 104 1.64 0.41 -6.32
N ALA A 105 2.71 1.14 -6.60
CA ALA A 105 3.77 0.72 -7.52
C ALA A 105 5.00 0.26 -6.75
N ALA A 106 5.43 -0.98 -6.95
CA ALA A 106 6.56 -1.60 -6.26
C ALA A 106 7.19 -2.71 -7.13
N PRO A 107 8.42 -3.13 -6.86
CA PRO A 107 9.34 -2.59 -5.87
C PRO A 107 10.28 -1.52 -6.45
N LEU A 108 10.67 -0.53 -5.65
CA LEU A 108 11.75 0.41 -6.00
C LEU A 108 13.11 -0.29 -5.95
N HIS A 109 13.35 -1.06 -4.86
CA HIS A 109 14.52 -1.92 -4.71
C HIS A 109 14.10 -3.35 -4.36
N VAL A 110 15.01 -4.30 -4.58
CA VAL A 110 14.79 -5.69 -4.14
C VAL A 110 14.56 -5.69 -2.63
N SER A 111 13.43 -6.23 -2.19
CA SER A 111 13.00 -6.20 -0.80
C SER A 111 12.91 -7.60 -0.21
N VAL A 112 13.43 -7.75 1.02
CA VAL A 112 13.29 -9.01 1.79
C VAL A 112 11.88 -9.22 2.32
N THR A 113 11.07 -8.16 2.44
CA THR A 113 9.70 -8.23 2.98
C THR A 113 8.66 -8.66 1.93
N LYS A 114 8.97 -8.52 0.64
CA LYS A 114 8.14 -8.98 -0.49
C LYS A 114 9.06 -9.46 -1.63
N PRO A 115 9.82 -10.54 -1.44
CA PRO A 115 10.76 -11.02 -2.46
C PRO A 115 10.06 -11.42 -3.76
N GLU A 116 8.83 -11.89 -3.69
CA GLU A 116 7.99 -12.25 -4.85
C GLU A 116 7.70 -11.07 -5.78
N ALA A 117 7.66 -9.85 -5.29
CA ALA A 117 7.46 -8.66 -6.12
C ALA A 117 8.66 -8.36 -7.03
N SER A 118 9.84 -8.86 -6.68
CA SER A 118 11.06 -8.71 -7.48
C SER A 118 11.26 -9.87 -8.48
N VAL A 119 10.43 -10.92 -8.45
CA VAL A 119 10.54 -12.08 -9.32
C VAL A 119 9.76 -11.82 -10.61
N GLY A 120 10.43 -11.64 -11.74
CA GLY A 120 9.72 -11.46 -13.01
C GLY A 120 10.51 -10.84 -14.16
N GLY A 121 11.79 -10.60 -14.00
CA GLY A 121 12.67 -10.32 -15.14
C GLY A 121 12.93 -11.61 -15.93
N ASN A 122 12.78 -11.57 -17.26
CA ASN A 122 13.08 -12.72 -18.14
C ASN A 122 14.56 -13.15 -18.10
N ASP A 123 15.40 -12.41 -17.39
CA ASP A 123 16.86 -12.58 -17.26
C ASP A 123 17.30 -12.95 -15.83
N GLY A 124 16.34 -13.17 -14.90
CA GLY A 124 16.63 -13.48 -13.51
C GLY A 124 17.10 -12.26 -12.68
N SER A 125 17.15 -11.06 -13.25
CA SER A 125 17.26 -9.82 -12.49
C SER A 125 15.91 -9.51 -11.86
N GLY A 126 15.87 -9.25 -10.56
CA GLY A 126 14.66 -8.81 -9.89
C GLY A 126 14.13 -7.53 -10.56
N ARG A 127 12.83 -7.48 -10.85
CA ARG A 127 12.22 -6.28 -11.43
C ARG A 127 12.17 -5.19 -10.37
N THR A 128 12.81 -4.06 -10.62
CA THR A 128 12.78 -2.85 -9.78
C THR A 128 12.35 -1.66 -10.65
N LEU A 129 11.79 -0.64 -10.01
CA LEU A 129 11.37 0.59 -10.69
C LEU A 129 12.48 1.63 -10.57
N ASP A 130 12.85 2.25 -11.68
CA ASP A 130 13.65 3.46 -11.70
C ASP A 130 12.77 4.73 -11.80
N GLU A 131 13.37 5.91 -11.72
CA GLU A 131 12.65 7.19 -11.79
C GLU A 131 11.85 7.36 -13.10
N GLU A 132 12.41 6.92 -14.23
CA GLU A 132 11.73 7.01 -15.54
C GLU A 132 10.49 6.13 -15.57
N GLN A 133 10.59 4.91 -15.06
CA GLN A 133 9.47 3.97 -14.96
C GLN A 133 8.39 4.47 -13.99
N ILE A 134 8.78 5.04 -12.83
CA ILE A 134 7.85 5.68 -11.89
C ILE A 134 7.10 6.79 -12.61
N ASN A 135 7.81 7.71 -13.26
CA ASN A 135 7.20 8.84 -13.97
C ASN A 135 6.30 8.38 -15.13
N THR A 136 6.64 7.28 -15.80
CA THR A 136 5.83 6.66 -16.86
C THR A 136 4.53 6.09 -16.29
N ILE A 137 4.60 5.30 -15.21
CA ILE A 137 3.45 4.74 -14.50
C ILE A 137 2.53 5.87 -14.01
N CYS A 138 3.08 6.86 -13.32
CA CYS A 138 2.32 8.00 -12.81
C CYS A 138 1.65 8.81 -13.93
N SER A 139 2.33 8.99 -15.06
CA SER A 139 1.77 9.73 -16.20
C SER A 139 0.66 8.96 -16.92
N ALA A 140 0.70 7.63 -16.90
CA ALA A 140 -0.32 6.78 -17.48
C ALA A 140 -1.53 6.58 -16.55
N SER A 141 -1.38 6.85 -15.25
CA SER A 141 -2.40 6.57 -14.24
C SER A 141 -3.45 7.69 -14.15
N GLY A 142 -4.72 7.30 -14.09
CA GLY A 142 -5.84 8.16 -13.70
C GLY A 142 -6.00 8.30 -12.18
N PHE A 143 -5.18 7.60 -11.38
CA PHE A 143 -5.24 7.54 -9.92
C PHE A 143 -3.92 8.01 -9.30
N PRO A 144 -3.93 8.50 -8.04
CA PRO A 144 -2.70 8.73 -7.29
C PRO A 144 -1.86 7.45 -7.23
N VAL A 145 -0.55 7.57 -7.46
CA VAL A 145 0.39 6.44 -7.38
C VAL A 145 1.29 6.62 -6.18
N VAL A 146 1.36 5.62 -5.30
CA VAL A 146 2.31 5.56 -4.20
C VAL A 146 3.38 4.51 -4.50
N VAL A 147 4.64 4.84 -4.26
CA VAL A 147 5.79 3.98 -4.59
C VAL A 147 6.33 3.30 -3.33
N GLY A 148 6.69 2.03 -3.43
CA GLY A 148 7.23 1.28 -2.30
C GLY A 148 8.17 0.16 -2.68
N GLY A 149 8.47 -0.68 -1.69
CA GLY A 149 9.37 -1.82 -1.84
C GLY A 149 10.84 -1.43 -1.76
N GLY A 150 11.44 -1.62 -0.59
CA GLY A 150 12.84 -1.34 -0.32
C GLY A 150 13.21 0.14 -0.23
N VAL A 151 12.26 1.05 -0.19
CA VAL A 151 12.48 2.51 -0.06
C VAL A 151 13.28 2.82 1.21
N THR A 152 14.28 3.68 1.06
CA THR A 152 15.18 4.15 2.12
C THR A 152 15.25 5.69 2.16
N ALA A 153 15.94 6.24 3.13
CA ALA A 153 16.15 7.69 3.21
C ALA A 153 16.91 8.27 2.01
N ASP A 154 17.77 7.48 1.37
CA ASP A 154 18.56 7.91 0.19
C ASP A 154 17.68 8.11 -1.06
N ASP A 155 16.48 7.57 -1.07
CA ASP A 155 15.54 7.69 -2.20
C ASP A 155 14.67 8.95 -2.12
N MET A 156 14.66 9.64 -0.99
CA MET A 156 13.71 10.74 -0.72
C MET A 156 13.84 11.88 -1.72
N GLU A 157 15.05 12.25 -2.12
CA GLU A 157 15.27 13.31 -3.09
C GLU A 157 14.68 12.95 -4.46
N MET A 158 14.96 11.74 -4.94
CA MET A 158 14.43 11.24 -6.22
C MET A 158 12.90 11.12 -6.18
N LEU A 159 12.35 10.54 -5.11
CA LEU A 159 10.91 10.38 -4.98
C LEU A 159 10.17 11.72 -4.87
N ALA A 160 10.73 12.70 -4.16
CA ALA A 160 10.16 14.05 -4.06
C ALA A 160 10.16 14.80 -5.42
N HIS A 161 11.09 14.49 -6.33
CA HIS A 161 11.12 15.06 -7.68
C HIS A 161 10.30 14.26 -8.70
N SER A 162 9.94 13.02 -8.38
CA SER A 162 9.11 12.16 -9.23
C SER A 162 7.65 12.65 -9.28
N LYS A 163 6.86 12.03 -10.16
CA LYS A 163 5.41 12.26 -10.24
C LYS A 163 4.60 11.42 -9.23
N ALA A 164 5.25 10.67 -8.36
CA ALA A 164 4.57 9.88 -7.36
C ALA A 164 3.77 10.78 -6.40
N ALA A 165 2.58 10.36 -6.03
CA ALA A 165 1.77 11.05 -5.03
C ALA A 165 2.31 10.87 -3.60
N GLY A 166 3.19 9.89 -3.39
CA GLY A 166 3.84 9.58 -2.13
C GLY A 166 4.57 8.25 -2.19
N TRP A 167 5.05 7.82 -1.05
CA TRP A 167 5.77 6.55 -0.92
C TRP A 167 5.39 5.83 0.38
N PHE A 168 5.69 4.53 0.43
CA PHE A 168 5.50 3.72 1.62
C PHE A 168 6.76 2.92 1.93
N VAL A 169 7.04 2.75 3.20
CA VAL A 169 8.24 2.08 3.73
C VAL A 169 7.84 1.05 4.78
N VAL A 170 8.65 0.01 4.95
CA VAL A 170 8.47 -1.00 5.98
C VAL A 170 9.73 -1.12 6.81
N SER A 171 10.75 -1.84 6.34
CA SER A 171 11.94 -2.17 7.10
C SER A 171 12.78 -0.94 7.49
N ALA A 172 12.76 0.10 6.67
CA ALA A 172 13.52 1.33 6.93
C ALA A 172 12.99 2.11 8.16
N ILE A 173 11.74 1.87 8.57
CA ILE A 173 11.16 2.43 9.81
C ILE A 173 10.98 1.33 10.86
N ALA A 174 10.22 0.27 10.56
CA ALA A 174 9.88 -0.76 11.54
C ALA A 174 11.07 -1.62 11.98
N GLY A 175 12.14 -1.70 11.18
CA GLY A 175 13.38 -2.39 11.49
C GLY A 175 14.49 -1.50 12.05
N ALA A 176 14.26 -0.21 12.22
CA ALA A 176 15.24 0.72 12.76
C ALA A 176 15.34 0.62 14.29
N ASP A 177 16.54 0.86 14.84
CA ASP A 177 16.76 0.93 16.28
C ASP A 177 15.96 2.08 16.93
N ASP A 178 15.77 3.18 16.20
CA ASP A 178 14.92 4.32 16.54
C ASP A 178 13.94 4.61 15.39
N PRO A 179 12.74 4.02 15.41
CA PRO A 179 11.73 4.22 14.36
C PRO A 179 11.23 5.66 14.25
N GLU A 180 11.24 6.43 15.36
CA GLU A 180 10.84 7.83 15.34
C GLU A 180 11.86 8.68 14.59
N ALA A 181 13.15 8.52 14.89
CA ALA A 181 14.23 9.20 14.16
C ALA A 181 14.26 8.79 12.68
N ALA A 182 14.10 7.50 12.38
CA ALA A 182 14.01 7.00 11.01
C ALA A 182 12.84 7.64 10.25
N THR A 183 11.67 7.76 10.86
CA THR A 183 10.52 8.44 10.26
C THR A 183 10.80 9.90 9.97
N ARG A 184 11.40 10.64 10.91
CA ARG A 184 11.75 12.06 10.73
C ARG A 184 12.70 12.31 9.55
N ASN A 185 13.57 11.34 9.24
CA ASN A 185 14.53 11.43 8.13
C ASN A 185 13.89 11.13 6.76
N MET A 186 12.62 10.73 6.72
CA MET A 186 11.89 10.35 5.50
C MET A 186 10.71 11.29 5.18
N VAL A 187 10.61 12.40 5.90
CA VAL A 187 9.52 13.40 5.73
C VAL A 187 10.09 14.75 5.30
#